data_3933db1854e7aa49b5fae14d312cb14a
#
_entry.id   3933db1854e7aa49b5fae14d312cb14a
#
_cell.length_a   1.000
_cell.length_b   1.000
_cell.length_c   1.000
_cell.angle_alpha   90.00
_cell.angle_beta   90.00
_cell.angle_gamma   90.00
#
_symmetry.space_group_name_H-M   'P 1'
#
loop_
_entity.id
_entity.type
_entity.pdbx_description
1 polymer ?
#
loop_
_entity_poly.entity_id
_entity_poly.type
_entity_poly.pdbx_seq_one_letter_code
_entity_poly.pdbx_strand_id
1 'polypeptide(L)'
;MFLSYEVKSQILANFNADGFVLIPDFFSKNEIETINSNLRRVFDEVLPNIPDHEVFYENKGNSSMIKQISSVDQHDLFFNDLLTSSNLIELSALLLNDTIIPKNLAYFNKPALIGKATPPHQDGYYFKIHPPIALTVWVALESSDEENGNVKYVKGSHLKGMRPHGKSETFGFSQQILDFGTEEDISNEISLQAKPGDILVHHSLTIHRADMNMSKSRSRKSLGIVYYGKSAQEDTLLLNQYHEELISRRK
;
A
#
# COMPACT_ATOMS: atom_id res chain seq x y z
N MET A 1 17.19 1.76 11.92
CA MET A 1 17.86 3.06 11.70
C MET A 1 17.34 4.06 12.72
N PHE A 2 18.19 4.64 13.56
CA PHE A 2 17.74 5.68 14.51
C PHE A 2 17.74 7.03 13.78
N LEU A 3 16.53 7.50 13.42
CA LEU A 3 16.35 8.84 12.87
C LEU A 3 16.64 9.89 13.96
N SER A 4 17.38 10.97 13.63
CA SER A 4 17.60 12.08 14.55
C SER A 4 16.27 12.78 14.88
N TYR A 5 16.25 13.57 15.96
CA TYR A 5 15.06 14.34 16.36
C TYR A 5 14.60 15.29 15.26
N GLU A 6 15.55 15.99 14.61
CA GLU A 6 15.26 16.93 13.52
C GLU A 6 14.60 16.21 12.33
N VAL A 7 15.13 15.04 11.94
CA VAL A 7 14.58 14.23 10.85
C VAL A 7 13.18 13.73 11.19
N LYS A 8 12.94 13.24 12.42
CA LYS A 8 11.61 12.82 12.88
C LYS A 8 10.62 13.98 12.84
N SER A 9 11.03 15.18 13.30
CA SER A 9 10.20 16.38 13.28
C SER A 9 9.82 16.80 11.86
N GLN A 10 10.77 16.74 10.92
CA GLN A 10 10.50 17.07 9.51
C GLN A 10 9.57 16.04 8.84
N ILE A 11 9.77 14.75 9.09
CA ILE A 11 8.92 13.67 8.60
C ILE A 11 7.48 13.88 9.10
N LEU A 12 7.29 14.15 10.39
CA LEU A 12 5.98 14.40 10.98
C LEU A 12 5.33 15.65 10.41
N ALA A 13 6.07 16.75 10.23
CA ALA A 13 5.56 17.97 9.65
C ALA A 13 5.08 17.76 8.20
N ASN A 14 5.87 17.07 7.38
CA ASN A 14 5.50 16.75 6.00
C ASN A 14 4.26 15.84 5.94
N PHE A 15 4.22 14.78 6.76
CA PHE A 15 3.08 13.87 6.82
C PHE A 15 1.79 14.58 7.23
N ASN A 16 1.85 15.47 8.23
CA ASN A 16 0.68 16.23 8.69
C ASN A 16 0.21 17.26 7.65
N ALA A 17 1.12 17.85 6.89
CA ALA A 17 0.78 18.85 5.87
C ALA A 17 0.26 18.20 4.58
N ASP A 18 0.96 17.20 4.07
CA ASP A 18 0.72 16.61 2.75
C ASP A 18 -0.15 15.34 2.80
N GLY A 19 -0.20 14.64 3.95
CA GLY A 19 -0.86 13.35 4.13
C GLY A 19 0.01 12.16 3.76
N PHE A 20 1.24 12.40 3.33
CA PHE A 20 2.21 11.36 3.00
C PHE A 20 3.64 11.89 3.15
N VAL A 21 4.60 10.96 3.20
CA VAL A 21 6.02 11.27 3.25
C VAL A 21 6.84 10.17 2.57
N LEU A 22 7.88 10.58 1.84
CA LEU A 22 8.94 9.68 1.35
C LEU A 22 10.08 9.68 2.38
N ILE A 23 10.50 8.50 2.81
CA ILE A 23 11.66 8.30 3.67
C ILE A 23 12.67 7.46 2.89
N PRO A 24 13.76 8.06 2.41
CA PRO A 24 14.76 7.34 1.65
C PRO A 24 15.59 6.41 2.53
N ASP A 25 16.09 5.32 1.94
CA ASP A 25 17.02 4.37 2.56
C ASP A 25 16.57 3.86 3.94
N PHE A 26 15.24 3.68 4.13
CA PHE A 26 14.69 3.16 5.38
C PHE A 26 15.13 1.72 5.64
N PHE A 27 15.10 0.88 4.60
CA PHE A 27 15.67 -0.45 4.59
C PHE A 27 17.03 -0.43 3.87
N SER A 28 18.02 -1.04 4.49
CA SER A 28 19.33 -1.24 3.86
C SER A 28 19.23 -2.20 2.66
N LYS A 29 20.23 -2.17 1.80
CA LYS A 29 20.32 -3.10 0.66
C LYS A 29 20.21 -4.57 1.08
N ASN A 30 20.88 -4.95 2.19
CA ASN A 30 20.86 -6.33 2.70
C ASN A 30 19.45 -6.72 3.18
N GLU A 31 18.71 -5.82 3.82
CA GLU A 31 17.34 -6.08 4.25
C GLU A 31 16.43 -6.27 3.04
N ILE A 32 16.55 -5.45 2.00
CA ILE A 32 15.79 -5.62 0.75
C ILE A 32 16.16 -6.94 0.04
N GLU A 33 17.41 -7.32 0.00
CA GLU A 33 17.84 -8.62 -0.54
C GLU A 33 17.23 -9.78 0.26
N THR A 34 17.18 -9.67 1.58
CA THR A 34 16.54 -10.64 2.48
C THR A 34 15.03 -10.72 2.23
N ILE A 35 14.33 -9.59 2.14
CA ILE A 35 12.90 -9.53 1.81
C ILE A 35 12.64 -10.19 0.46
N ASN A 36 13.40 -9.84 -0.57
CA ASN A 36 13.25 -10.42 -1.90
C ASN A 36 13.54 -11.93 -1.95
N SER A 37 14.49 -12.41 -1.14
CA SER A 37 14.78 -13.85 -1.02
C SER A 37 13.61 -14.61 -0.37
N ASN A 38 13.03 -14.04 0.69
CA ASN A 38 11.86 -14.64 1.34
C ASN A 38 10.61 -14.57 0.44
N LEU A 39 10.44 -13.53 -0.37
CA LEU A 39 9.36 -13.49 -1.37
C LEU A 39 9.51 -14.62 -2.41
N ARG A 40 10.73 -14.90 -2.88
CA ARG A 40 10.96 -16.05 -3.79
C ARG A 40 10.57 -17.36 -3.12
N ARG A 41 11.00 -17.59 -1.87
CA ARG A 41 10.59 -18.77 -1.08
C ARG A 41 9.06 -18.84 -0.92
N VAL A 42 8.40 -17.73 -0.62
CA VAL A 42 6.92 -17.69 -0.54
C VAL A 42 6.30 -18.10 -1.87
N PHE A 43 6.80 -17.62 -3.00
CA PHE A 43 6.27 -18.01 -4.31
C PHE A 43 6.47 -19.49 -4.63
N ASP A 44 7.59 -20.06 -4.22
CA ASP A 44 7.94 -21.46 -4.52
C ASP A 44 7.26 -22.45 -3.55
N GLU A 45 7.17 -22.11 -2.26
CA GLU A 45 6.80 -23.07 -1.20
C GLU A 45 5.44 -22.78 -0.56
N VAL A 46 5.04 -21.51 -0.40
CA VAL A 46 3.86 -21.12 0.36
C VAL A 46 2.66 -20.83 -0.54
N LEU A 47 2.89 -20.18 -1.67
CA LEU A 47 1.86 -19.75 -2.61
C LEU A 47 0.86 -20.85 -3.02
N PRO A 48 1.28 -22.13 -3.24
CA PRO A 48 0.33 -23.19 -3.57
C PRO A 48 -0.73 -23.46 -2.50
N ASN A 49 -0.49 -23.01 -1.26
CA ASN A 49 -1.37 -23.20 -0.11
C ASN A 49 -2.12 -21.92 0.28
N ILE A 50 -1.84 -20.79 -0.36
CA ILE A 50 -2.57 -19.53 -0.12
C ILE A 50 -3.94 -19.62 -0.81
N PRO A 51 -5.04 -19.28 -0.12
CA PRO A 51 -6.36 -19.31 -0.72
C PRO A 51 -6.47 -18.46 -2.00
N ASP A 52 -7.13 -18.98 -3.03
CA ASP A 52 -7.29 -18.30 -4.34
C ASP A 52 -7.86 -16.89 -4.23
N HIS A 53 -8.65 -16.62 -3.20
CA HIS A 53 -9.24 -15.30 -2.99
C HIS A 53 -8.26 -14.26 -2.45
N GLU A 54 -7.07 -14.65 -2.04
CA GLU A 54 -6.01 -13.76 -1.58
C GLU A 54 -4.92 -13.54 -2.65
N VAL A 55 -4.92 -14.31 -3.75
CA VAL A 55 -3.94 -14.20 -4.82
C VAL A 55 -4.57 -13.66 -6.09
N PHE A 56 -4.02 -12.57 -6.60
CA PHE A 56 -4.49 -11.92 -7.82
C PHE A 56 -3.41 -11.97 -8.88
N TYR A 57 -3.81 -12.32 -10.09
CA TYR A 57 -2.93 -12.39 -11.26
C TYR A 57 -3.33 -11.36 -12.29
N GLU A 58 -2.38 -10.77 -13.02
CA GLU A 58 -2.68 -9.96 -14.20
C GLU A 58 -3.24 -10.84 -15.33
N ASN A 59 -2.80 -12.10 -15.39
CA ASN A 59 -3.34 -13.09 -16.30
C ASN A 59 -3.44 -14.44 -15.59
N LYS A 60 -4.65 -15.02 -15.50
CA LYS A 60 -4.89 -16.30 -14.82
C LYS A 60 -4.07 -17.40 -15.48
N GLY A 61 -3.30 -18.14 -14.69
CA GLY A 61 -2.54 -19.31 -15.12
C GLY A 61 -1.02 -19.11 -15.27
N ASN A 62 -0.49 -17.94 -14.99
CA ASN A 62 0.94 -17.69 -14.98
C ASN A 62 1.39 -17.11 -13.64
N SER A 63 2.06 -17.93 -12.80
CA SER A 63 2.56 -17.51 -11.48
C SER A 63 3.59 -16.38 -11.55
N SER A 64 4.31 -16.24 -12.68
CA SER A 64 5.20 -15.10 -12.90
C SER A 64 4.47 -13.76 -13.02
N MET A 65 3.15 -13.78 -13.12
CA MET A 65 2.29 -12.62 -13.29
C MET A 65 1.41 -12.33 -12.07
N ILE A 66 1.88 -12.73 -10.87
CA ILE A 66 1.22 -12.35 -9.63
C ILE A 66 1.20 -10.82 -9.56
N LYS A 67 0.00 -10.28 -9.39
CA LYS A 67 -0.25 -8.85 -9.19
C LYS A 67 -0.26 -8.48 -7.72
N GLN A 68 -0.88 -9.33 -6.90
CA GLN A 68 -1.06 -9.07 -5.47
C GLN A 68 -1.22 -10.38 -4.70
N ILE A 69 -0.67 -10.41 -3.49
CA ILE A 69 -1.02 -11.36 -2.43
C ILE A 69 -1.47 -10.52 -1.24
N SER A 70 -2.72 -10.71 -0.78
CA SER A 70 -3.38 -9.76 0.14
C SER A 70 -2.88 -9.81 1.58
N SER A 71 -2.43 -10.96 2.08
CA SER A 71 -2.15 -11.19 3.51
C SER A 71 -0.96 -12.12 3.68
N VAL A 72 0.20 -11.73 3.14
CA VAL A 72 1.40 -12.57 3.19
C VAL A 72 1.84 -12.87 4.63
N ASP A 73 1.59 -11.92 5.54
CA ASP A 73 1.86 -12.02 6.98
C ASP A 73 1.13 -13.17 7.67
N GLN A 74 -0.05 -13.55 7.17
CA GLN A 74 -0.83 -14.66 7.73
C GLN A 74 -0.32 -16.04 7.31
N HIS A 75 0.45 -16.10 6.23
CA HIS A 75 0.93 -17.34 5.64
C HIS A 75 2.42 -17.59 5.85
N ASP A 76 3.17 -16.57 6.34
CA ASP A 76 4.61 -16.67 6.47
C ASP A 76 5.15 -15.89 7.67
N LEU A 77 5.93 -16.56 8.52
CA LEU A 77 6.47 -16.00 9.76
C LEU A 77 7.42 -14.82 9.51
N PHE A 78 8.24 -14.85 8.46
CA PHE A 78 9.15 -13.75 8.16
C PHE A 78 8.38 -12.46 7.88
N PHE A 79 7.29 -12.54 7.11
CA PHE A 79 6.45 -11.37 6.81
C PHE A 79 5.58 -10.95 7.99
N ASN A 80 5.20 -11.87 8.88
CA ASN A 80 4.58 -11.53 10.15
C ASN A 80 5.54 -10.77 11.07
N ASP A 81 6.79 -11.22 11.18
CA ASP A 81 7.84 -10.53 11.95
C ASP A 81 8.17 -9.15 11.35
N LEU A 82 8.16 -9.02 10.02
CA LEU A 82 8.34 -7.74 9.34
C LEU A 82 7.19 -6.77 9.66
N LEU A 83 5.93 -7.23 9.60
CA LEU A 83 4.73 -6.46 9.97
C LEU A 83 4.81 -5.93 11.41
N THR A 84 5.36 -6.71 12.32
CA THR A 84 5.46 -6.37 13.75
C THR A 84 6.82 -5.77 14.14
N SER A 85 7.67 -5.42 13.17
CA SER A 85 9.00 -4.87 13.44
C SER A 85 8.94 -3.53 14.19
N SER A 86 9.82 -3.36 15.18
CA SER A 86 9.84 -2.18 16.06
C SER A 86 10.01 -0.87 15.32
N ASN A 87 10.86 -0.83 14.28
CA ASN A 87 11.11 0.39 13.51
C ASN A 87 9.86 0.89 12.76
N LEU A 88 9.06 -0.02 12.21
CA LEU A 88 7.81 0.34 11.51
C LEU A 88 6.73 0.74 12.51
N ILE A 89 6.63 0.04 13.64
CA ILE A 89 5.70 0.38 14.73
C ILE A 89 6.01 1.77 15.30
N GLU A 90 7.29 2.04 15.62
CA GLU A 90 7.71 3.34 16.17
C GLU A 90 7.46 4.50 15.21
N LEU A 91 7.76 4.30 13.91
CA LEU A 91 7.46 5.30 12.88
C LEU A 91 5.95 5.54 12.77
N SER A 92 5.16 4.48 12.73
CA SER A 92 3.69 4.58 12.61
C SER A 92 3.08 5.26 13.85
N ALA A 93 3.59 4.96 15.05
CA ALA A 93 3.16 5.60 16.28
C ALA A 93 3.48 7.11 16.29
N LEU A 94 4.66 7.48 15.80
CA LEU A 94 5.03 8.89 15.63
C LEU A 94 4.07 9.62 14.70
N LEU A 95 3.74 9.02 13.54
CA LEU A 95 2.94 9.67 12.49
C LEU A 95 1.45 9.74 12.84
N LEU A 96 0.90 8.69 13.45
CA LEU A 96 -0.51 8.67 13.86
C LEU A 96 -0.77 9.27 15.25
N ASN A 97 0.31 9.54 16.03
CA ASN A 97 0.23 9.98 17.42
C ASN A 97 -0.68 9.08 18.26
N ASP A 98 -0.55 7.74 18.08
CA ASP A 98 -1.38 6.73 18.75
C ASP A 98 -0.57 5.45 19.00
N THR A 99 -1.11 4.57 19.84
CA THR A 99 -0.63 3.17 19.94
C THR A 99 -1.00 2.41 18.68
N ILE A 100 -0.07 1.62 18.14
CA ILE A 100 -0.23 0.99 16.82
C ILE A 100 -0.73 -0.45 16.95
N ILE A 101 -1.69 -0.77 16.09
CA ILE A 101 -2.18 -2.12 15.82
C ILE A 101 -1.77 -2.52 14.41
N PRO A 102 -0.84 -3.48 14.25
CA PRO A 102 -0.52 -4.06 12.95
C PRO A 102 -1.74 -4.79 12.36
N LYS A 103 -2.01 -4.60 11.09
CA LYS A 103 -3.23 -5.16 10.47
C LYS A 103 -2.96 -6.13 9.33
N ASN A 104 -2.10 -5.75 8.37
CA ASN A 104 -1.93 -6.52 7.15
C ASN A 104 -0.61 -6.18 6.46
N LEU A 105 0.00 -7.17 5.81
CA LEU A 105 1.10 -6.99 4.89
C LEU A 105 0.77 -7.66 3.56
N ALA A 106 0.64 -6.85 2.51
CA ALA A 106 0.35 -7.31 1.16
C ALA A 106 1.58 -7.14 0.25
N TYR A 107 1.73 -8.08 -0.70
CA TYR A 107 2.67 -7.94 -1.81
C TYR A 107 1.95 -7.40 -3.04
N PHE A 108 2.60 -6.48 -3.75
CA PHE A 108 2.13 -5.90 -5.01
C PHE A 108 3.20 -5.97 -6.09
N ASN A 109 2.76 -6.17 -7.33
CA ASN A 109 3.62 -6.12 -8.49
C ASN A 109 2.87 -5.49 -9.69
N LYS A 110 3.59 -4.68 -10.44
CA LYS A 110 3.19 -4.25 -11.79
C LYS A 110 4.18 -4.85 -12.78
N PRO A 111 3.87 -6.00 -13.40
CA PRO A 111 4.75 -6.62 -14.39
C PRO A 111 4.96 -5.68 -15.60
N ALA A 112 6.11 -5.82 -16.28
CA ALA A 112 6.44 -5.05 -17.47
C ALA A 112 5.35 -5.15 -18.55
N LEU A 113 4.96 -4.04 -19.15
CA LEU A 113 3.97 -3.89 -20.24
C LEU A 113 2.52 -4.23 -19.89
N ILE A 114 2.26 -5.04 -18.86
CA ILE A 114 0.92 -5.55 -18.56
C ILE A 114 0.36 -5.04 -17.23
N GLY A 115 1.21 -4.49 -16.35
CA GLY A 115 0.79 -3.95 -15.05
C GLY A 115 -0.17 -2.78 -15.24
N LYS A 116 -1.46 -3.00 -14.94
CA LYS A 116 -2.53 -2.00 -15.11
C LYS A 116 -2.40 -0.83 -14.14
N ALA A 117 -3.01 0.29 -14.49
CA ALA A 117 -3.15 1.43 -13.60
C ALA A 117 -3.89 1.05 -12.31
N THR A 118 -3.51 1.68 -11.21
CA THR A 118 -4.27 1.66 -9.96
C THR A 118 -5.16 2.89 -9.95
N PRO A 119 -6.48 2.75 -9.87
CA PRO A 119 -7.39 3.88 -9.89
C PRO A 119 -7.22 4.77 -8.65
N PRO A 120 -7.58 6.07 -8.72
CA PRO A 120 -7.53 6.95 -7.56
C PRO A 120 -8.46 6.46 -6.46
N HIS A 121 -7.94 6.34 -5.25
CA HIS A 121 -8.67 5.84 -4.08
C HIS A 121 -8.08 6.36 -2.77
N GLN A 122 -8.78 6.10 -1.69
CA GLN A 122 -8.36 6.32 -0.31
C GLN A 122 -8.43 4.97 0.41
N ASP A 123 -7.35 4.54 1.03
CA ASP A 123 -7.28 3.23 1.71
C ASP A 123 -8.33 3.09 2.82
N GLY A 124 -8.62 4.18 3.52
CA GLY A 124 -9.64 4.20 4.57
C GLY A 124 -11.04 3.77 4.12
N TYR A 125 -11.34 3.84 2.81
CA TYR A 125 -12.59 3.31 2.29
C TYR A 125 -12.69 1.78 2.45
N TYR A 126 -11.56 1.08 2.32
CA TYR A 126 -11.49 -0.36 2.50
C TYR A 126 -11.45 -0.77 3.98
N PHE A 127 -10.87 0.08 4.82
CA PHE A 127 -10.62 -0.26 6.23
C PHE A 127 -11.89 -0.24 7.09
N LYS A 128 -12.91 0.57 6.71
CA LYS A 128 -14.18 0.69 7.46
C LYS A 128 -13.96 1.00 8.95
N ILE A 129 -13.08 1.97 9.23
CA ILE A 129 -12.73 2.39 10.60
C ILE A 129 -13.22 3.80 10.90
N HIS A 130 -13.51 4.06 12.17
CA HIS A 130 -13.80 5.40 12.67
C HIS A 130 -13.23 5.59 14.09
N PRO A 131 -12.50 6.71 14.37
CA PRO A 131 -11.98 7.68 13.40
C PRO A 131 -11.01 7.03 12.40
N PRO A 132 -10.77 7.64 11.23
CA PRO A 132 -9.95 7.06 10.16
C PRO A 132 -8.44 7.17 10.43
N ILE A 133 -8.03 6.80 11.65
CA ILE A 133 -6.64 6.85 12.12
C ILE A 133 -5.92 5.58 11.68
N ALA A 134 -5.38 5.61 10.49
CA ALA A 134 -4.59 4.53 9.91
C ALA A 134 -3.61 5.08 8.86
N LEU A 135 -2.57 4.32 8.58
CA LEU A 135 -1.62 4.59 7.52
C LEU A 135 -1.21 3.29 6.80
N THR A 136 -0.72 3.47 5.59
CA THR A 136 -0.06 2.42 4.83
C THR A 136 1.40 2.80 4.61
N VAL A 137 2.31 1.88 4.93
CA VAL A 137 3.73 1.96 4.57
C VAL A 137 3.92 1.17 3.28
N TRP A 138 4.20 1.87 2.20
CA TRP A 138 4.55 1.28 0.91
C TRP A 138 6.07 1.16 0.81
N VAL A 139 6.60 -0.06 0.68
CA VAL A 139 8.04 -0.36 0.62
C VAL A 139 8.44 -0.62 -0.82
N ALA A 140 9.39 0.13 -1.36
CA ALA A 140 9.95 -0.11 -2.68
C ALA A 140 10.90 -1.32 -2.64
N LEU A 141 10.56 -2.39 -3.36
CA LEU A 141 11.45 -3.55 -3.56
C LEU A 141 12.27 -3.46 -4.85
N GLU A 142 11.80 -2.64 -5.78
CA GLU A 142 12.42 -2.32 -7.05
C GLU A 142 12.34 -0.80 -7.28
N SER A 143 13.15 -0.26 -8.19
CA SER A 143 13.04 1.15 -8.57
C SER A 143 11.68 1.43 -9.18
N SER A 144 11.06 2.51 -8.74
CA SER A 144 9.74 2.96 -9.14
C SER A 144 9.81 4.37 -9.69
N ASP A 145 9.43 4.55 -10.94
CA ASP A 145 9.42 5.82 -11.66
C ASP A 145 8.21 5.92 -12.61
N GLU A 146 8.15 6.99 -13.38
CA GLU A 146 7.01 7.25 -14.29
C GLU A 146 6.85 6.18 -15.37
N GLU A 147 7.96 5.55 -15.82
CA GLU A 147 7.90 4.53 -16.85
C GLU A 147 7.24 3.25 -16.34
N ASN A 148 7.50 2.85 -15.07
CA ASN A 148 6.98 1.61 -14.53
C ASN A 148 5.83 1.77 -13.53
N GLY A 149 5.21 2.95 -13.49
CA GLY A 149 3.96 3.21 -12.79
C GLY A 149 4.16 3.43 -11.28
N ASN A 150 4.93 4.45 -10.93
CA ASN A 150 5.11 4.90 -9.55
C ASN A 150 3.81 5.43 -8.92
N VAL A 151 3.85 5.64 -7.62
CA VAL A 151 2.70 6.14 -6.86
C VAL A 151 2.61 7.65 -6.99
N LYS A 152 1.38 8.14 -7.19
CA LYS A 152 1.02 9.57 -7.20
C LYS A 152 0.09 9.87 -6.04
N TYR A 153 0.30 10.99 -5.39
CA TYR A 153 -0.45 11.45 -4.22
C TYR A 153 -1.01 12.85 -4.44
N VAL A 154 -2.22 13.09 -3.96
CA VAL A 154 -2.82 14.44 -3.92
C VAL A 154 -2.53 15.05 -2.56
N LYS A 155 -1.68 16.08 -2.53
CA LYS A 155 -1.27 16.80 -1.30
C LYS A 155 -2.46 17.34 -0.52
N GLY A 156 -2.44 17.14 0.81
CA GLY A 156 -3.45 17.67 1.72
C GLY A 156 -4.84 17.05 1.58
N SER A 157 -5.02 16.06 0.71
CA SER A 157 -6.33 15.43 0.48
C SER A 157 -6.88 14.72 1.73
N HIS A 158 -6.02 14.23 2.61
CA HIS A 158 -6.41 13.59 3.87
C HIS A 158 -7.15 14.53 4.83
N LEU A 159 -6.94 15.84 4.73
CA LEU A 159 -7.61 16.86 5.54
C LEU A 159 -9.06 17.13 5.10
N LYS A 160 -9.46 16.62 3.92
CA LYS A 160 -10.79 16.88 3.30
C LYS A 160 -11.78 15.73 3.53
N GLY A 161 -11.38 14.71 4.26
CA GLY A 161 -12.22 13.55 4.56
C GLY A 161 -12.32 12.54 3.42
N MET A 162 -13.25 11.60 3.58
CA MET A 162 -13.50 10.52 2.61
C MET A 162 -14.34 11.03 1.46
N ARG A 163 -13.89 10.81 0.23
CA ARG A 163 -14.65 11.11 -0.99
C ARG A 163 -15.58 9.97 -1.39
N PRO A 164 -16.61 10.22 -2.23
CA PRO A 164 -17.47 9.16 -2.75
C PRO A 164 -16.66 8.15 -3.57
N HIS A 165 -16.79 6.86 -3.22
CA HIS A 165 -16.21 5.76 -3.97
C HIS A 165 -17.30 4.95 -4.66
N GLY A 166 -16.95 4.35 -5.78
CA GLY A 166 -17.79 3.43 -6.53
C GLY A 166 -16.99 2.30 -7.15
N LYS A 167 -17.69 1.40 -7.83
CA LYS A 167 -17.06 0.21 -8.42
C LYS A 167 -15.95 0.59 -9.39
N SER A 168 -14.82 -0.09 -9.27
CA SER A 168 -13.74 -0.04 -10.23
C SER A 168 -13.80 -1.26 -11.15
N GLU A 169 -13.46 -1.08 -12.42
CA GLU A 169 -13.29 -2.18 -13.38
C GLU A 169 -11.88 -2.80 -13.31
N THR A 170 -10.99 -2.22 -12.50
CA THR A 170 -9.62 -2.71 -12.35
C THR A 170 -9.58 -3.91 -11.41
N PHE A 171 -9.25 -5.09 -11.93
CA PHE A 171 -9.12 -6.31 -11.15
C PHE A 171 -8.09 -6.13 -10.01
N GLY A 172 -8.46 -6.51 -8.78
CA GLY A 172 -7.66 -6.31 -7.57
C GLY A 172 -7.88 -4.95 -6.87
N PHE A 173 -8.58 -4.00 -7.52
CA PHE A 173 -9.03 -2.74 -6.91
C PHE A 173 -10.54 -2.62 -7.11
N SER A 174 -11.29 -2.96 -6.08
CA SER A 174 -12.75 -3.07 -6.17
C SER A 174 -13.46 -1.72 -6.22
N GLN A 175 -12.81 -0.65 -5.80
CA GLN A 175 -13.38 0.69 -5.65
C GLN A 175 -12.45 1.77 -6.20
N GLN A 176 -13.05 2.88 -6.61
CA GLN A 176 -12.35 4.09 -7.04
C GLN A 176 -13.13 5.33 -6.63
N ILE A 177 -12.47 6.47 -6.51
CA ILE A 177 -13.13 7.77 -6.31
C ILE A 177 -13.90 8.14 -7.57
N LEU A 178 -15.18 8.50 -7.42
CA LEU A 178 -16.08 8.76 -8.54
C LEU A 178 -15.90 10.15 -9.18
N ASP A 179 -15.47 11.10 -8.39
CA ASP A 179 -15.36 12.52 -8.76
C ASP A 179 -13.89 13.00 -8.82
N PHE A 180 -12.93 12.08 -9.02
CA PHE A 180 -11.52 12.42 -9.18
C PHE A 180 -11.28 13.14 -10.52
N GLY A 181 -10.31 14.06 -10.52
CA GLY A 181 -9.87 14.81 -11.70
C GLY A 181 -10.34 16.26 -11.69
N THR A 182 -10.73 16.77 -10.52
CA THR A 182 -10.96 18.20 -10.34
C THR A 182 -9.67 19.00 -10.58
N GLU A 183 -9.79 20.31 -10.86
CA GLU A 183 -8.62 21.18 -11.01
C GLU A 183 -7.71 21.13 -9.77
N GLU A 184 -8.32 21.02 -8.59
CA GLU A 184 -7.60 20.90 -7.34
C GLU A 184 -6.84 19.55 -7.21
N ASP A 185 -7.46 18.42 -7.62
CA ASP A 185 -6.78 17.14 -7.63
C ASP A 185 -5.54 17.19 -8.50
N ILE A 186 -5.68 17.70 -9.71
CA ILE A 186 -4.59 17.75 -10.70
C ILE A 186 -3.48 18.70 -10.28
N SER A 187 -3.81 19.87 -9.73
CA SER A 187 -2.81 20.86 -9.30
C SER A 187 -2.01 20.44 -8.07
N ASN A 188 -2.60 19.60 -7.20
CA ASN A 188 -1.95 19.10 -6.00
C ASN A 188 -1.40 17.68 -6.14
N GLU A 189 -1.57 17.04 -7.31
CA GLU A 189 -1.01 15.70 -7.54
C GLU A 189 0.49 15.78 -7.76
N ILE A 190 1.23 14.96 -7.03
CA ILE A 190 2.67 14.77 -7.24
C ILE A 190 3.01 13.31 -7.49
N SER A 191 3.99 13.09 -8.34
CA SER A 191 4.56 11.80 -8.70
C SER A 191 5.82 11.56 -7.87
N LEU A 192 5.90 10.43 -7.14
CA LEU A 192 7.07 10.13 -6.32
C LEU A 192 7.85 8.96 -6.88
N GLN A 193 9.13 9.20 -7.15
CA GLN A 193 10.06 8.13 -7.49
C GLN A 193 10.62 7.52 -6.20
N ALA A 194 10.89 6.23 -6.22
CA ALA A 194 11.48 5.50 -5.10
C ALA A 194 12.53 4.49 -5.59
N LYS A 195 13.54 4.25 -4.77
CA LYS A 195 14.57 3.23 -4.98
C LYS A 195 14.32 2.05 -4.03
N PRO A 196 14.88 0.86 -4.30
CA PRO A 196 14.81 -0.24 -3.36
C PRO A 196 15.30 0.17 -1.96
N GLY A 197 14.46 -0.02 -0.95
CA GLY A 197 14.73 0.39 0.43
C GLY A 197 14.08 1.70 0.86
N ASP A 198 13.61 2.52 -0.08
CA ASP A 198 12.78 3.68 0.24
C ASP A 198 11.40 3.23 0.68
N ILE A 199 10.77 4.02 1.55
CA ILE A 199 9.37 3.85 1.91
C ILE A 199 8.56 5.11 1.62
N LEU A 200 7.33 4.91 1.19
CA LEU A 200 6.29 5.94 1.08
C LEU A 200 5.25 5.65 2.15
N VAL A 201 5.02 6.58 3.06
CA VAL A 201 4.00 6.42 4.10
C VAL A 201 2.87 7.39 3.83
N HIS A 202 1.63 6.90 3.79
CA HIS A 202 0.46 7.76 3.57
C HIS A 202 -0.68 7.47 4.54
N HIS A 203 -1.36 8.53 4.93
CA HIS A 203 -2.56 8.47 5.77
C HIS A 203 -3.71 7.78 5.02
N SER A 204 -4.57 7.05 5.72
CA SER A 204 -5.71 6.31 5.16
C SER A 204 -6.65 7.15 4.29
N LEU A 205 -6.73 8.45 4.53
CA LEU A 205 -7.54 9.40 3.74
C LEU A 205 -6.76 10.10 2.62
N THR A 206 -5.48 9.82 2.43
CA THR A 206 -4.72 10.42 1.32
C THR A 206 -5.14 9.80 0.00
N ILE A 207 -5.58 10.64 -0.93
CA ILE A 207 -5.90 10.21 -2.29
C ILE A 207 -4.61 9.83 -3.00
N HIS A 208 -4.58 8.62 -3.54
CA HIS A 208 -3.44 8.14 -4.31
C HIS A 208 -3.86 7.23 -5.45
N ARG A 209 -2.98 7.12 -6.43
CA ARG A 209 -3.14 6.28 -7.62
C ARG A 209 -1.77 5.90 -8.19
N ALA A 210 -1.75 5.05 -9.20
CA ALA A 210 -0.53 4.78 -9.96
C ALA A 210 -0.85 4.52 -11.43
N ASP A 211 -0.02 5.02 -12.33
CA ASP A 211 -0.17 4.76 -13.76
C ASP A 211 0.15 3.29 -14.11
N MET A 212 -0.16 2.89 -15.34
CA MET A 212 0.21 1.57 -15.84
C MET A 212 1.73 1.46 -16.00
N ASN A 213 2.23 0.23 -15.95
CA ASN A 213 3.64 -0.02 -16.25
C ASN A 213 3.84 -0.07 -17.77
N MET A 214 4.54 0.94 -18.30
CA MET A 214 4.90 1.07 -19.73
C MET A 214 6.29 0.54 -20.03
N SER A 215 7.07 0.17 -19.02
CA SER A 215 8.42 -0.34 -19.22
C SER A 215 8.43 -1.67 -19.94
N LYS A 216 9.31 -1.84 -20.89
CA LYS A 216 9.44 -3.07 -21.69
C LYS A 216 10.10 -4.22 -20.91
N SER A 217 10.82 -3.91 -19.83
CA SER A 217 11.66 -4.90 -19.13
C SER A 217 11.62 -4.81 -17.61
N ARG A 218 11.12 -3.72 -17.02
CA ARG A 218 11.14 -3.50 -15.58
C ARG A 218 9.76 -3.73 -14.97
N SER A 219 9.69 -4.62 -13.99
CA SER A 219 8.54 -4.69 -13.08
C SER A 219 8.62 -3.59 -12.02
N ARG A 220 7.58 -3.47 -11.21
CA ARG A 220 7.54 -2.60 -10.03
C ARG A 220 6.93 -3.36 -8.86
N LYS A 221 7.81 -3.98 -8.05
CA LYS A 221 7.44 -4.75 -6.87
C LYS A 221 7.48 -3.90 -5.61
N SER A 222 6.52 -4.11 -4.73
CA SER A 222 6.41 -3.41 -3.46
C SER A 222 5.69 -4.24 -2.40
N LEU A 223 5.87 -3.86 -1.12
CA LEU A 223 4.99 -4.28 -0.05
C LEU A 223 4.10 -3.11 0.35
N GLY A 224 2.86 -3.40 0.74
CA GLY A 224 1.98 -2.47 1.43
C GLY A 224 1.70 -3.00 2.83
N ILE A 225 2.05 -2.23 3.85
CA ILE A 225 1.96 -2.63 5.25
C ILE A 225 1.01 -1.67 5.96
N VAL A 226 -0.08 -2.20 6.49
CA VAL A 226 -1.17 -1.40 7.06
C VAL A 226 -1.11 -1.41 8.58
N TYR A 227 -1.21 -0.21 9.15
CA TYR A 227 -1.26 0.03 10.59
C TYR A 227 -2.46 0.90 10.96
N TYR A 228 -3.17 0.50 12.03
CA TYR A 228 -4.23 1.30 12.63
C TYR A 228 -3.76 1.90 13.94
N GLY A 229 -4.25 3.10 14.25
CA GLY A 229 -4.21 3.60 15.61
C GLY A 229 -5.19 2.82 16.51
N LYS A 230 -4.84 2.59 17.76
CA LYS A 230 -5.69 1.87 18.73
C LYS A 230 -7.03 2.58 18.97
N SER A 231 -7.10 3.88 18.79
CA SER A 231 -8.33 4.66 18.88
C SER A 231 -9.29 4.45 17.72
N ALA A 232 -8.82 3.91 16.58
CA ALA A 232 -9.67 3.54 15.44
C ALA A 232 -10.48 2.26 15.75
N GLN A 233 -11.78 2.33 15.53
CA GLN A 233 -12.69 1.19 15.71
C GLN A 233 -13.20 0.71 14.36
N GLU A 234 -13.15 -0.60 14.12
CA GLU A 234 -13.69 -1.21 12.91
C GLU A 234 -15.22 -1.28 13.00
N ASP A 235 -15.89 -0.83 11.93
CA ASP A 235 -17.30 -1.15 11.71
C ASP A 235 -17.38 -2.58 11.13
N THR A 236 -17.50 -3.55 12.01
CA THR A 236 -17.52 -4.96 11.64
C THR A 236 -18.70 -5.32 10.74
N LEU A 237 -19.82 -4.60 10.83
CA LEU A 237 -20.97 -4.83 9.96
C LEU A 237 -20.66 -4.40 8.52
N LEU A 238 -20.17 -3.18 8.33
CA LEU A 238 -19.77 -2.68 7.02
C LEU A 238 -18.59 -3.46 6.43
N LEU A 239 -17.67 -3.92 7.26
CA LEU A 239 -16.53 -4.73 6.81
C LEU A 239 -17.00 -6.10 6.30
N ASN A 240 -17.88 -6.77 7.02
CA ASN A 240 -18.45 -8.05 6.60
C ASN A 240 -19.28 -7.92 5.31
N GLN A 241 -20.12 -6.90 5.19
CA GLN A 241 -20.88 -6.61 3.97
C GLN A 241 -19.95 -6.40 2.77
N TYR A 242 -18.88 -5.65 2.98
CA TYR A 242 -17.86 -5.42 1.94
C TYR A 242 -17.16 -6.73 1.51
N HIS A 243 -16.79 -7.60 2.45
CA HIS A 243 -16.20 -8.90 2.15
C HIS A 243 -17.17 -9.83 1.39
N GLU A 244 -18.42 -9.90 1.80
CA GLU A 244 -19.47 -10.67 1.09
C GLU A 244 -19.64 -10.16 -0.35
N GLU A 245 -19.66 -8.85 -0.55
CA GLU A 245 -19.71 -8.26 -1.88
C GLU A 245 -18.51 -8.65 -2.74
N LEU A 246 -17.28 -8.61 -2.19
CA LEU A 246 -16.06 -9.04 -2.90
C LEU A 246 -16.13 -10.51 -3.32
N ILE A 247 -16.60 -11.40 -2.44
CA ILE A 247 -16.75 -12.84 -2.73
C ILE A 247 -17.80 -13.05 -3.83
N SER A 248 -18.92 -12.34 -3.78
CA SER A 248 -19.99 -12.46 -4.78
C SER A 248 -19.57 -12.05 -6.20
N ARG A 249 -18.63 -11.11 -6.31
CA ARG A 249 -18.09 -10.63 -7.61
C ARG A 249 -17.11 -11.59 -8.26
N ARG A 250 -16.63 -12.61 -7.56
CA ARG A 250 -15.64 -13.58 -8.06
C ARG A 250 -16.30 -14.85 -8.63
N LYS A 251 -17.58 -15.02 -8.38
CA LYS A 251 -18.42 -16.07 -8.96
C LYS A 251 -18.96 -15.66 -10.33
#